data_d7bc25cb45dc19f009116a847f73a635
#
_entry.id   d7bc25cb45dc19f009116a847f73a635
#
_cell.length_a   1.000
_cell.length_b   1.000
_cell.length_c   1.000
_cell.angle_alpha   90.00
_cell.angle_beta   90.00
_cell.angle_gamma   90.00
#
_symmetry.space_group_name_H-M   'P 1'
#
loop_
_entity.id
_entity.type
_entity.pdbx_description
1 polymer ?
#
loop_
_entity_poly.entity_id
_entity_poly.type
_entity_poly.pdbx_seq_one_letter_code
_entity_poly.pdbx_strand_id
1 'polypeptide(L)'
;MYKRQMLPFCGYNMGDYMGHWVDVAKDKDAAKLPKIYYVNWFRKNDEGKFVWPGFGENSRVLKWIVERLDGKAEGVETPIGVLPAKGALDTKGLELPEADLEFLLTVDKEIWREEAALVPEHLNTFGDHTPKELWDEYHALVERLG
;
A
#
# COMPACT_ATOMS: atom_id res chain seq x y z
N MET A 1 -16.83 6.27 -5.63
CA MET A 1 -16.50 5.15 -6.57
C MET A 1 -16.33 3.84 -5.81
N TYR A 2 -17.46 3.25 -5.33
CA TYR A 2 -17.43 2.10 -4.40
C TYR A 2 -17.60 0.73 -5.09
N LYS A 3 -17.68 0.68 -6.43
CA LYS A 3 -18.05 -0.52 -7.19
C LYS A 3 -17.01 -1.66 -7.18
N ARG A 4 -15.81 -1.44 -6.64
CA ARG A 4 -14.72 -2.43 -6.59
C ARG A 4 -14.23 -2.71 -5.16
N GLN A 5 -14.93 -2.16 -4.16
CA GLN A 5 -14.59 -2.36 -2.75
C GLN A 5 -15.49 -3.44 -2.17
N MET A 6 -14.96 -4.22 -1.25
CA MET A 6 -15.70 -5.28 -0.57
C MET A 6 -16.79 -4.73 0.36
N LEU A 7 -16.53 -3.60 1.01
CA LEU A 7 -17.43 -3.02 2.02
C LEU A 7 -18.90 -2.90 1.59
N PRO A 8 -19.24 -2.39 0.38
CA PRO A 8 -20.64 -2.29 -0.04
C PRO A 8 -21.34 -3.62 -0.27
N PHE A 9 -20.60 -4.72 -0.34
CA PHE A 9 -21.12 -6.07 -0.60
C PHE A 9 -21.06 -6.97 0.62
N CYS A 10 -20.51 -6.49 1.73
CA CYS A 10 -20.44 -7.23 2.97
C CYS A 10 -21.79 -7.14 3.70
N GLY A 11 -22.47 -8.28 3.87
CA GLY A 11 -23.77 -8.37 4.54
C GLY A 11 -23.69 -8.43 6.06
N TYR A 12 -22.51 -8.22 6.65
CA TYR A 12 -22.24 -8.24 8.09
C TYR A 12 -21.17 -7.19 8.42
N ASN A 13 -20.80 -7.05 9.69
CA ASN A 13 -19.79 -6.05 10.08
C ASN A 13 -18.44 -6.33 9.42
N MET A 14 -17.86 -5.32 8.75
CA MET A 14 -16.57 -5.45 8.09
C MET A 14 -15.42 -5.72 9.07
N GLY A 15 -15.55 -5.34 10.34
CA GLY A 15 -14.61 -5.71 11.39
C GLY A 15 -14.44 -7.21 11.53
N ASP A 16 -15.55 -7.97 11.48
CA ASP A 16 -15.53 -9.45 11.52
C ASP A 16 -14.81 -10.03 10.29
N TYR A 17 -15.03 -9.44 9.11
CA TYR A 17 -14.33 -9.84 7.89
C TYR A 17 -12.81 -9.60 8.00
N MET A 18 -12.40 -8.45 8.55
CA MET A 18 -10.99 -8.16 8.80
C MET A 18 -10.40 -9.10 9.85
N GLY A 19 -11.16 -9.40 10.92
CA GLY A 19 -10.76 -10.36 11.95
C GLY A 19 -10.51 -11.75 11.37
N HIS A 20 -11.33 -12.21 10.43
CA HIS A 20 -11.11 -13.47 9.72
C HIS A 20 -9.75 -13.47 8.99
N TRP A 21 -9.38 -12.40 8.31
CA TRP A 21 -8.08 -12.33 7.62
C TRP A 21 -6.89 -12.28 8.57
N VAL A 22 -7.03 -11.62 9.72
CA VAL A 22 -6.03 -11.68 10.79
C VAL A 22 -5.87 -13.12 11.28
N ASP A 23 -6.98 -13.82 11.53
CA ASP A 23 -6.97 -15.20 12.04
C ASP A 23 -6.39 -16.20 11.03
N VAL A 24 -6.58 -15.98 9.72
CA VAL A 24 -5.96 -16.82 8.68
C VAL A 24 -4.44 -16.84 8.80
N ALA A 25 -3.83 -15.74 9.26
CA ALA A 25 -2.38 -15.61 9.42
C ALA A 25 -1.87 -16.16 10.77
N LYS A 26 -2.75 -16.34 11.78
CA LYS A 26 -2.36 -16.87 13.09
C LYS A 26 -1.81 -18.30 12.96
N ASP A 27 -0.76 -18.58 13.72
CA ASP A 27 -0.12 -19.90 13.80
C ASP A 27 0.38 -20.46 12.44
N LYS A 28 0.60 -19.58 11.47
CA LYS A 28 1.16 -19.93 10.16
C LYS A 28 2.62 -19.48 10.05
N ASP A 29 3.37 -20.25 9.28
CA ASP A 29 4.72 -19.85 8.88
C ASP A 29 4.64 -18.60 8.00
N ALA A 30 5.20 -17.48 8.48
CA ALA A 30 5.21 -16.20 7.79
C ALA A 30 5.83 -16.27 6.38
N ALA A 31 6.75 -17.22 6.14
CA ALA A 31 7.35 -17.43 4.83
C ALA A 31 6.35 -18.00 3.80
N LYS A 32 5.28 -18.64 4.28
CA LYS A 32 4.23 -19.26 3.44
C LYS A 32 3.00 -18.38 3.27
N LEU A 33 2.93 -17.25 3.98
CA LEU A 33 1.83 -16.32 3.83
C LEU A 33 1.98 -15.51 2.53
N PRO A 34 0.86 -15.16 1.87
CA PRO A 34 0.90 -14.30 0.70
C PRO A 34 1.46 -12.93 1.07
N LYS A 35 2.24 -12.33 0.17
CA LYS A 35 2.68 -10.94 0.32
C LYS A 35 1.62 -10.02 -0.28
N ILE A 36 1.34 -8.92 0.42
CA ILE A 36 0.34 -7.95 0.01
C ILE A 36 1.07 -6.72 -0.52
N TYR A 37 0.69 -6.28 -1.72
CA TYR A 37 1.20 -5.08 -2.36
C TYR A 37 0.06 -4.10 -2.57
N TYR A 38 0.27 -2.87 -2.13
CA TYR A 38 -0.63 -1.77 -2.40
C TYR A 38 -0.02 -0.86 -3.47
N VAL A 39 -0.75 -0.55 -4.52
CA VAL A 39 -0.26 0.24 -5.64
C VAL A 39 -1.18 1.44 -5.87
N ASN A 40 -0.60 2.63 -5.93
CA ASN A 40 -1.32 3.85 -6.30
C ASN A 40 -0.97 4.26 -7.75
N TRP A 41 -1.87 3.97 -8.68
CA TRP A 41 -1.73 4.36 -10.09
C TRP A 41 -2.07 5.83 -10.38
N PHE A 42 -2.61 6.56 -9.41
CA PHE A 42 -3.30 7.83 -9.62
C PHE A 42 -2.65 9.00 -8.90
N ARG A 43 -1.37 8.87 -8.52
CA ARG A 43 -0.63 9.98 -7.92
C ARG A 43 -0.54 11.14 -8.92
N LYS A 44 -0.87 12.34 -8.46
CA LYS A 44 -0.89 13.55 -9.27
C LYS A 44 0.23 14.50 -8.84
N ASN A 45 0.71 15.29 -9.79
CA ASN A 45 1.57 16.42 -9.53
C ASN A 45 0.76 17.67 -9.13
N ASP A 46 1.44 18.78 -8.86
CA ASP A 46 0.83 20.05 -8.44
C ASP A 46 -0.12 20.64 -9.50
N GLU A 47 0.05 20.26 -10.77
CA GLU A 47 -0.85 20.65 -11.86
C GLU A 47 -2.10 19.76 -11.96
N GLY A 48 -2.24 18.77 -11.08
CA GLY A 48 -3.34 17.81 -11.08
C GLY A 48 -3.26 16.73 -12.15
N LYS A 49 -2.13 16.60 -12.86
CA LYS A 49 -1.91 15.54 -13.87
C LYS A 49 -1.41 14.27 -13.21
N PHE A 50 -1.83 13.13 -13.75
CA PHE A 50 -1.28 11.83 -13.33
C PHE A 50 0.18 11.74 -13.72
N VAL A 51 1.04 11.39 -12.75
CA VAL A 51 2.49 11.28 -12.98
C VAL A 51 2.84 9.94 -13.60
N TRP A 52 2.22 8.85 -13.13
CA TRP A 52 2.43 7.55 -13.75
C TRP A 52 1.65 7.44 -15.07
N PRO A 53 2.28 6.98 -16.17
CA PRO A 53 1.61 6.90 -17.47
C PRO A 53 0.40 5.94 -17.50
N GLY A 54 0.40 4.94 -16.62
CA GLY A 54 -0.71 4.02 -16.48
C GLY A 54 -0.78 2.93 -17.53
N PHE A 55 -1.89 2.23 -17.54
CA PHE A 55 -2.30 1.18 -18.44
C PHE A 55 -1.18 0.16 -18.81
N GLY A 56 -0.63 0.21 -20.01
CA GLY A 56 0.41 -0.72 -20.46
C GLY A 56 1.67 -0.69 -19.58
N GLU A 57 2.02 0.46 -19.06
CA GLU A 57 3.20 0.64 -18.21
C GLU A 57 3.03 0.07 -16.78
N ASN A 58 1.79 -0.23 -16.38
CA ASN A 58 1.51 -0.91 -15.13
C ASN A 58 2.19 -2.29 -15.03
N SER A 59 2.43 -2.94 -16.16
CA SER A 59 3.16 -4.21 -16.24
C SER A 59 4.58 -4.14 -15.67
N ARG A 60 5.22 -2.97 -15.69
CA ARG A 60 6.56 -2.74 -15.10
C ARG A 60 6.56 -2.88 -13.59
N VAL A 61 5.52 -2.36 -12.94
CA VAL A 61 5.35 -2.51 -11.48
C VAL A 61 5.02 -3.96 -11.14
N LEU A 62 4.16 -4.63 -11.91
CA LEU A 62 3.87 -6.05 -11.72
C LEU A 62 5.12 -6.91 -11.92
N LYS A 63 5.97 -6.59 -12.91
CA LYS A 63 7.28 -7.24 -13.10
C LYS A 63 8.14 -7.10 -11.85
N TRP A 64 8.29 -5.87 -11.31
CA TRP A 64 9.05 -5.65 -10.08
C TRP A 64 8.50 -6.46 -8.90
N ILE A 65 7.17 -6.54 -8.74
CA ILE A 65 6.54 -7.33 -7.68
C ILE A 65 6.93 -8.82 -7.80
N VAL A 66 6.84 -9.39 -9.00
CA VAL A 66 7.22 -10.80 -9.26
C VAL A 66 8.71 -11.00 -8.99
N GLU A 67 9.57 -10.13 -9.51
CA GLU A 67 11.02 -10.19 -9.29
C GLU A 67 11.38 -10.01 -7.81
N ARG A 68 10.63 -9.20 -7.05
CA ARG A 68 10.79 -9.05 -5.60
C ARG A 68 10.43 -10.33 -4.85
N LEU A 69 9.35 -10.99 -5.24
CA LEU A 69 8.95 -12.30 -4.67
C LEU A 69 9.99 -13.39 -4.94
N ASP A 70 10.62 -13.34 -6.11
CA ASP A 70 11.71 -14.24 -6.50
C ASP A 70 13.07 -13.88 -5.86
N GLY A 71 13.16 -12.79 -5.09
CA GLY A 71 14.42 -12.30 -4.52
C GLY A 71 15.38 -11.68 -5.53
N LYS A 72 14.91 -11.30 -6.71
CA LYS A 72 15.72 -10.73 -7.82
C LYS A 72 15.70 -9.21 -7.87
N ALA A 73 14.70 -8.56 -7.26
CA ALA A 73 14.59 -7.10 -7.23
C ALA A 73 14.78 -6.56 -5.82
N GLU A 74 15.46 -5.41 -5.72
CA GLU A 74 15.71 -4.73 -4.46
C GLU A 74 14.55 -3.83 -4.06
N GLY A 75 14.38 -3.64 -2.75
CA GLY A 75 13.43 -2.71 -2.16
C GLY A 75 14.04 -1.94 -1.00
N VAL A 76 13.47 -0.78 -0.72
CA VAL A 76 13.88 0.10 0.39
C VAL A 76 12.76 0.12 1.43
N GLU A 77 13.12 -0.15 2.67
CA GLU A 77 12.22 -0.01 3.82
C GLU A 77 11.86 1.46 4.04
N THR A 78 10.57 1.72 4.17
CA THR A 78 10.03 3.06 4.44
C THR A 78 8.98 2.98 5.55
N PRO A 79 8.57 4.09 6.15
CA PRO A 79 7.50 4.08 7.16
C PRO A 79 6.19 3.44 6.70
N ILE A 80 5.91 3.47 5.40
CA ILE A 80 4.67 2.94 4.81
C ILE A 80 4.82 1.55 4.18
N GLY A 81 6.01 0.95 4.27
CA GLY A 81 6.32 -0.36 3.70
C GLY A 81 7.50 -0.33 2.76
N VAL A 82 7.69 -1.41 1.99
CA VAL A 82 8.83 -1.57 1.08
C VAL A 82 8.49 -0.99 -0.28
N LEU A 83 9.27 0.00 -0.71
CA LEU A 83 9.20 0.59 -2.05
C LEU A 83 10.32 0.06 -2.96
N PRO A 84 10.19 0.16 -4.30
CA PRO A 84 11.30 -0.13 -5.20
C PRO A 84 12.55 0.70 -4.87
N ALA A 85 13.71 0.06 -4.81
CA ALA A 85 14.98 0.77 -4.70
C ALA A 85 15.24 1.59 -5.97
N LYS A 86 16.12 2.61 -5.88
CA LYS A 86 16.50 3.42 -7.05
C LYS A 86 17.07 2.49 -8.15
N GLY A 87 16.47 2.55 -9.32
CA GLY A 87 16.83 1.72 -10.47
C GLY A 87 16.28 0.28 -10.47
N ALA A 88 15.55 -0.14 -9.42
CA ALA A 88 14.96 -1.48 -9.37
C ALA A 88 13.71 -1.62 -10.26
N LEU A 89 13.06 -0.49 -10.58
CA LEU A 89 11.94 -0.48 -11.52
C LEU A 89 12.47 -0.35 -12.96
N ASP A 90 12.05 -1.24 -13.84
CA ASP A 90 12.43 -1.21 -15.25
C ASP A 90 11.74 -0.05 -15.97
N THR A 91 12.48 1.02 -16.21
CA THR A 91 12.00 2.24 -16.89
C THR A 91 12.54 2.36 -18.32
N LYS A 92 13.21 1.33 -18.85
CA LYS A 92 13.77 1.37 -20.20
C LYS A 92 12.68 1.59 -21.25
N GLY A 93 12.85 2.64 -22.07
CA GLY A 93 11.88 3.02 -23.11
C GLY A 93 10.61 3.67 -22.57
N LEU A 94 10.56 3.99 -21.28
CA LEU A 94 9.46 4.75 -20.67
C LEU A 94 9.79 6.25 -20.78
N GLU A 95 8.84 7.02 -21.32
CA GLU A 95 8.93 8.49 -21.35
C GLU A 95 8.46 9.07 -20.00
N LEU A 96 9.24 8.81 -18.96
CA LEU A 96 9.02 9.33 -17.61
C LEU A 96 10.29 10.04 -17.15
N PRO A 97 10.24 11.36 -16.86
CA PRO A 97 11.37 12.10 -16.30
C PRO A 97 11.86 11.47 -14.99
N GLU A 98 13.17 11.49 -14.73
CA GLU A 98 13.74 10.95 -13.49
C GLU A 98 13.17 11.63 -12.25
N ALA A 99 12.92 12.95 -12.33
CA ALA A 99 12.30 13.70 -11.24
C ALA A 99 10.87 13.20 -10.90
N ASP A 100 10.10 12.80 -11.92
CA ASP A 100 8.77 12.24 -11.73
C ASP A 100 8.82 10.86 -11.10
N LEU A 101 9.81 10.05 -11.48
CA LEU A 101 10.04 8.75 -10.85
C LEU A 101 10.47 8.90 -9.39
N GLU A 102 11.36 9.83 -9.08
CA GLU A 102 11.75 10.16 -7.71
C GLU A 102 10.56 10.65 -6.89
N PHE A 103 9.74 11.53 -7.46
CA PHE A 103 8.51 11.98 -6.82
C PHE A 103 7.57 10.81 -6.51
N LEU A 104 7.37 9.87 -7.45
CA LEU A 104 6.52 8.69 -7.24
C LEU A 104 7.02 7.78 -6.11
N LEU A 105 8.32 7.70 -5.89
CA LEU A 105 8.93 6.84 -4.88
C LEU A 105 9.24 7.58 -3.56
N THR A 106 9.02 8.89 -3.51
CA THR A 106 9.22 9.68 -2.29
C THR A 106 8.08 9.47 -1.30
N VAL A 107 8.44 9.25 -0.04
CA VAL A 107 7.52 9.20 1.09
C VAL A 107 7.61 10.52 1.85
N ASP A 108 6.62 11.37 1.67
CA ASP A 108 6.47 12.60 2.45
C ASP A 108 5.81 12.27 3.79
N LYS A 109 6.55 12.39 4.87
CA LYS A 109 6.08 12.04 6.21
C LYS A 109 4.95 12.94 6.71
N GLU A 110 4.94 14.22 6.32
CA GLU A 110 3.88 15.16 6.74
C GLU A 110 2.55 14.76 6.12
N ILE A 111 2.53 14.52 4.80
CA ILE A 111 1.34 14.05 4.09
C ILE A 111 0.86 12.72 4.70
N TRP A 112 1.78 11.79 4.98
CA TRP A 112 1.40 10.51 5.55
C TRP A 112 0.90 10.59 7.00
N ARG A 113 1.34 11.59 7.79
CA ARG A 113 0.76 11.85 9.11
C ARG A 113 -0.68 12.36 9.00
N GLU A 114 -0.96 13.24 8.04
CA GLU A 114 -2.32 13.71 7.75
C GLU A 114 -3.23 12.55 7.34
N GLU A 115 -2.77 11.69 6.42
CA GLU A 115 -3.51 10.51 5.99
C GLU A 115 -3.71 9.49 7.14
N ALA A 116 -2.69 9.25 7.96
CA ALA A 116 -2.79 8.36 9.11
C ALA A 116 -3.82 8.87 10.13
N ALA A 117 -3.96 10.19 10.29
CA ALA A 117 -4.95 10.78 11.20
C ALA A 117 -6.41 10.46 10.82
N LEU A 118 -6.68 10.05 9.58
CA LEU A 118 -8.02 9.65 9.12
C LEU A 118 -8.35 8.19 9.46
N VAL A 119 -7.35 7.36 9.77
CA VAL A 119 -7.54 5.92 10.01
C VAL A 119 -8.44 5.64 11.22
N PRO A 120 -8.31 6.34 12.39
CA PRO A 120 -9.17 6.09 13.53
C PRO A 120 -10.66 6.31 13.26
N GLU A 121 -11.02 7.35 12.50
CA GLU A 121 -12.41 7.59 12.13
C GLU A 121 -12.97 6.40 11.34
N HIS A 122 -12.21 5.89 10.37
CA HIS A 122 -12.62 4.74 9.59
C HIS A 122 -12.75 3.47 10.44
N LEU A 123 -11.76 3.15 11.28
CA LEU A 123 -11.80 1.96 12.13
C LEU A 123 -12.95 2.01 13.14
N ASN A 124 -13.26 3.18 13.68
CA ASN A 124 -14.38 3.37 14.60
C ASN A 124 -15.75 3.10 13.96
N THR A 125 -15.88 3.14 12.63
CA THR A 125 -17.14 2.79 11.95
C THR A 125 -17.55 1.33 12.16
N PHE A 126 -16.61 0.46 12.51
CA PHE A 126 -16.85 -0.96 12.77
C PHE A 126 -17.11 -1.26 14.25
N GLY A 127 -16.95 -0.26 15.13
CA GLY A 127 -17.21 -0.37 16.56
C GLY A 127 -16.26 -1.39 17.24
N ASP A 128 -16.81 -2.15 18.18
CA ASP A 128 -16.12 -3.17 18.95
C ASP A 128 -15.75 -4.43 18.13
N HIS A 129 -16.21 -4.53 16.88
CA HIS A 129 -15.80 -5.56 15.95
C HIS A 129 -14.44 -5.31 15.29
N THR A 130 -13.86 -4.12 15.46
CA THR A 130 -12.53 -3.82 14.89
C THR A 130 -11.46 -4.66 15.58
N PRO A 131 -10.72 -5.53 14.85
CA PRO A 131 -9.64 -6.31 15.45
C PRO A 131 -8.58 -5.42 16.10
N LYS A 132 -8.09 -5.84 17.27
CA LYS A 132 -7.02 -5.13 17.99
C LYS A 132 -5.77 -4.98 17.12
N GLU A 133 -5.45 -5.98 16.32
CA GLU A 133 -4.29 -6.01 15.44
C GLU A 133 -4.27 -4.85 14.44
N LEU A 134 -5.44 -4.37 13.98
CA LEU A 134 -5.51 -3.20 13.09
C LEU A 134 -5.19 -1.91 13.85
N TRP A 135 -5.59 -1.81 15.11
CA TRP A 135 -5.19 -0.69 15.95
C TRP A 135 -3.69 -0.73 16.28
N ASP A 136 -3.15 -1.91 16.53
CA ASP A 136 -1.71 -2.09 16.75
C ASP A 136 -0.90 -1.66 15.54
N GLU A 137 -1.33 -2.05 14.31
CA GLU A 137 -0.69 -1.59 13.07
C GLU A 137 -0.83 -0.08 12.82
N TYR A 138 -1.97 0.50 13.16
CA TYR A 138 -2.14 1.96 13.11
C TYR A 138 -1.14 2.67 14.02
N HIS A 139 -1.00 2.24 15.27
CA HIS A 139 -0.05 2.82 16.21
C HIS A 139 1.39 2.65 15.74
N ALA A 140 1.74 1.47 15.23
CA ALA A 140 3.05 1.20 14.64
C ALA A 140 3.34 2.09 13.41
N LEU A 141 2.34 2.37 12.57
CA LEU A 141 2.49 3.32 11.45
C LEU A 141 2.79 4.73 11.96
N VAL A 142 2.03 5.21 12.95
CA VAL A 142 2.24 6.53 13.55
C VAL A 142 3.65 6.64 14.15
N GLU A 143 4.13 5.61 14.84
CA GLU A 143 5.48 5.55 15.40
C GLU A 143 6.56 5.62 14.32
N ARG A 144 6.40 4.87 13.21
CA ARG A 144 7.34 4.90 12.07
C ARG A 144 7.38 6.26 11.36
N LEU A 145 6.28 6.99 11.38
CA LEU A 145 6.21 8.33 10.81
C LEU A 145 6.86 9.40 11.70
N GLY A 146 6.97 9.17 12.99
CA GLY A 146 7.69 10.01 13.97
C GLY A 146 6.84 11.11 14.54
#